data_dd6840a42e42968bda6f478e7a0ed266
#
_entry.id   dd6840a42e42968bda6f478e7a0ed266
#
_cell.length_a   1.000
_cell.length_b   1.000
_cell.length_c   1.000
_cell.angle_alpha   90.00
_cell.angle_beta   90.00
_cell.angle_gamma   90.00
#
_symmetry.space_group_name_H-M   'P 1'
#
loop_
_entity.id
_entity.type
_entity.pdbx_description
1 polymer ?
#
loop_
_entity_poly.entity_id
_entity_poly.type
_entity_poly.pdbx_seq_one_letter_code
_entity_poly.pdbx_strand_id
1 'polypeptide(L)'
;WNVDFSGINQTGLFIKYVIMFALVGTLESLLTVKAIDLLDPFKRKSNTNKDLIAVGIGNTLAAVLGGLPMISEVARSSSNVNNGAKTRWANFFHGFFILLFVLLAAPLLEMIPNAALAAMLISVGIKLAHPKEFIHMLHIGKEQLFIFTVTVLVTLFEDLLLGIAAGMLVKMIIHV
;
A
#
# COMPACT_ATOMS: atom_id res chain seq x y z
N TRP A 1 1.37 25.81 10.76
CA TRP A 1 0.65 24.92 9.83
C TRP A 1 0.35 25.71 8.55
N ASN A 2 1.16 25.61 7.54
CA ASN A 2 0.89 26.22 6.23
C ASN A 2 0.61 25.08 5.25
N VAL A 3 -0.63 25.00 4.80
CA VAL A 3 -0.97 24.12 3.68
C VAL A 3 -0.38 24.77 2.42
N ASP A 4 0.56 24.08 1.79
CA ASP A 4 1.22 24.58 0.58
C ASP A 4 0.45 24.12 -0.66
N PHE A 5 -0.10 25.05 -1.39
CA PHE A 5 -0.79 24.81 -2.67
C PHE A 5 0.09 25.09 -3.89
N SER A 6 1.40 25.32 -3.72
CA SER A 6 2.31 25.64 -4.82
C SER A 6 2.37 24.56 -5.90
N GLY A 7 2.07 23.28 -5.53
CA GLY A 7 1.98 22.19 -6.48
C GLY A 7 0.96 22.38 -7.60
N ILE A 8 -0.09 23.21 -7.38
CA ILE A 8 -1.09 23.53 -8.42
C ILE A 8 -0.46 24.32 -9.56
N ASN A 9 0.60 25.06 -9.32
CA ASN A 9 1.30 25.82 -10.36
C ASN A 9 1.95 24.92 -11.43
N GLN A 10 2.22 23.65 -11.08
CA GLN A 10 2.67 22.62 -12.02
C GLN A 10 1.50 21.69 -12.38
N THR A 11 0.48 22.23 -13.01
CA THR A 11 -0.81 21.56 -13.25
C THR A 11 -0.68 20.15 -13.82
N GLY A 12 0.21 19.94 -14.80
CA GLY A 12 0.40 18.62 -15.43
C GLY A 12 0.94 17.59 -14.45
N LEU A 13 1.94 17.96 -13.66
CA LEU A 13 2.53 17.10 -12.63
C LEU A 13 1.55 16.84 -11.49
N PHE A 14 0.83 17.87 -11.08
CA PHE A 14 -0.21 17.77 -10.04
C PHE A 14 -1.31 16.77 -10.45
N ILE A 15 -1.87 16.89 -11.66
CA ILE A 15 -2.90 15.99 -12.17
C ILE A 15 -2.36 14.55 -12.27
N LYS A 16 -1.12 14.37 -12.77
CA LYS A 16 -0.48 13.04 -12.82
C LYS A 16 -0.47 12.37 -11.45
N TYR A 17 -0.01 13.08 -10.42
CA TYR A 17 0.06 12.52 -9.08
C TYR A 17 -1.32 12.29 -8.45
N VAL A 18 -2.28 13.17 -8.66
CA VAL A 18 -3.66 12.98 -8.18
C VAL A 18 -4.27 11.70 -8.77
N ILE A 19 -4.14 11.49 -10.08
CA ILE A 19 -4.64 10.29 -10.76
C ILE A 19 -3.89 9.05 -10.25
N MET A 20 -2.56 9.14 -10.15
CA MET A 20 -1.72 8.05 -9.67
C MET A 20 -2.13 7.61 -8.26
N PHE A 21 -2.22 8.53 -7.30
CA PHE A 21 -2.61 8.20 -5.93
C PHE A 21 -4.05 7.70 -5.84
N ALA A 22 -4.98 8.27 -6.62
CA ALA A 22 -6.36 7.82 -6.64
C ALA A 22 -6.49 6.39 -7.19
N LEU A 23 -5.85 6.07 -8.30
CA LEU A 23 -5.93 4.75 -8.93
C LEU A 23 -5.15 3.71 -8.15
N VAL A 24 -3.87 3.97 -7.87
CA VAL A 24 -3.00 3.00 -7.18
C VAL A 24 -3.49 2.76 -5.76
N GLY A 25 -3.76 3.82 -5.01
CA GLY A 25 -4.25 3.70 -3.63
C GLY A 25 -5.60 2.97 -3.54
N THR A 26 -6.51 3.21 -4.49
CA THR A 26 -7.79 2.51 -4.57
C THR A 26 -7.59 1.03 -4.88
N LEU A 27 -6.81 0.70 -5.91
CA LEU A 27 -6.55 -0.70 -6.31
C LEU A 27 -5.87 -1.47 -5.18
N GLU A 28 -4.84 -0.89 -4.57
CA GLU A 28 -4.09 -1.54 -3.50
C GLU A 28 -4.96 -1.74 -2.26
N SER A 29 -5.74 -0.74 -1.86
CA SER A 29 -6.69 -0.87 -0.75
C SER A 29 -7.74 -1.96 -1.02
N LEU A 30 -8.30 -2.04 -2.23
CA LEU A 30 -9.27 -3.07 -2.59
C LEU A 30 -8.67 -4.48 -2.57
N LEU A 31 -7.46 -4.64 -3.09
CA LEU A 31 -6.75 -5.92 -3.08
C LEU A 31 -6.42 -6.35 -1.65
N THR A 32 -5.97 -5.42 -0.81
CA THR A 32 -5.69 -5.66 0.60
C THR A 32 -6.94 -6.10 1.35
N VAL A 33 -8.07 -5.39 1.19
CA VAL A 33 -9.34 -5.76 1.84
C VAL A 33 -9.75 -7.18 1.44
N LYS A 34 -9.65 -7.53 0.15
CA LYS A 34 -9.94 -8.89 -0.32
C LYS A 34 -9.01 -9.93 0.27
N ALA A 35 -7.72 -9.65 0.33
CA ALA A 35 -6.73 -10.55 0.93
C ALA A 35 -7.01 -10.78 2.42
N ILE A 36 -7.35 -9.73 3.17
CA ILE A 36 -7.65 -9.85 4.60
C ILE A 36 -8.98 -10.55 4.86
N ASP A 37 -10.00 -10.33 4.04
CA ASP A 37 -11.27 -11.08 4.12
C ASP A 37 -11.04 -12.61 4.01
N LEU A 38 -10.04 -13.05 3.23
CA LEU A 38 -9.67 -14.45 3.11
C LEU A 38 -8.92 -14.98 4.35
N LEU A 39 -8.17 -14.11 5.03
CA LEU A 39 -7.39 -14.44 6.23
C LEU A 39 -8.24 -14.40 7.50
N ASP A 40 -9.41 -13.74 7.48
CA ASP A 40 -10.25 -13.59 8.68
C ASP A 40 -10.78 -14.95 9.17
N PRO A 41 -10.45 -15.37 10.41
CA PRO A 41 -10.93 -16.63 10.98
C PRO A 41 -12.47 -16.72 11.05
N PHE A 42 -13.13 -15.57 11.13
CA PHE A 42 -14.60 -15.48 11.19
C PHE A 42 -15.25 -15.36 9.80
N LYS A 43 -14.46 -15.37 8.71
CA LYS A 43 -14.93 -15.25 7.31
C LYS A 43 -15.87 -14.06 7.07
N ARG A 44 -15.66 -12.95 7.79
CA ARG A 44 -16.44 -11.74 7.63
C ARG A 44 -16.08 -11.08 6.29
N LYS A 45 -17.05 -10.54 5.62
CA LYS A 45 -16.84 -9.78 4.38
C LYS A 45 -16.85 -8.28 4.66
N SER A 46 -15.81 -7.61 4.23
CA SER A 46 -15.68 -6.16 4.32
C SER A 46 -16.55 -5.47 3.27
N ASN A 47 -17.05 -4.29 3.61
CA ASN A 47 -17.71 -3.42 2.64
C ASN A 47 -16.66 -2.52 2.00
N THR A 48 -16.24 -2.86 0.78
CA THR A 48 -15.19 -2.16 0.05
C THR A 48 -15.49 -0.68 -0.18
N ASN A 49 -16.75 -0.31 -0.41
CA ASN A 49 -17.12 1.09 -0.59
C ASN A 49 -16.92 1.91 0.70
N LYS A 50 -17.33 1.35 1.84
CA LYS A 50 -17.12 2.02 3.14
C LYS A 50 -15.64 2.12 3.49
N ASP A 51 -14.86 1.10 3.14
CA ASP A 51 -13.42 1.11 3.36
C ASP A 51 -12.73 2.19 2.53
N LEU A 52 -13.03 2.29 1.24
CA LEU A 52 -12.50 3.33 0.36
C LEU A 52 -12.87 4.74 0.83
N ILE A 53 -14.11 4.95 1.27
CA ILE A 53 -14.53 6.24 1.83
C ILE A 53 -13.74 6.56 3.09
N ALA A 54 -13.56 5.58 3.98
CA ALA A 54 -12.79 5.76 5.21
C ALA A 54 -11.31 6.09 4.92
N VAL A 55 -10.69 5.39 3.98
CA VAL A 55 -9.31 5.67 3.54
C VAL A 55 -9.23 7.06 2.90
N GLY A 56 -10.19 7.42 2.06
CA GLY A 56 -10.25 8.74 1.42
C GLY A 56 -10.37 9.89 2.44
N ILE A 57 -11.27 9.75 3.41
CA ILE A 57 -11.40 10.73 4.51
C ILE A 57 -10.11 10.79 5.33
N GLY A 58 -9.54 9.63 5.67
CA GLY A 58 -8.28 9.56 6.42
C GLY A 58 -7.14 10.26 5.69
N ASN A 59 -7.00 10.04 4.39
CA ASN A 59 -5.98 10.68 3.55
C ASN A 59 -6.19 12.19 3.43
N THR A 60 -7.44 12.65 3.31
CA THR A 60 -7.76 14.08 3.28
C THR A 60 -7.36 14.76 4.60
N LEU A 61 -7.69 14.14 5.74
CA LEU A 61 -7.30 14.66 7.05
C LEU A 61 -5.78 14.62 7.24
N ALA A 62 -5.11 13.54 6.83
CA ALA A 62 -3.66 13.43 6.88
C ALA A 62 -2.99 14.53 6.04
N ALA A 63 -3.47 14.79 4.83
CA ALA A 63 -2.95 15.84 3.96
C ALA A 63 -3.06 17.24 4.58
N VAL A 64 -4.20 17.55 5.24
CA VAL A 64 -4.38 18.81 5.97
C VAL A 64 -3.41 18.94 7.14
N LEU A 65 -3.07 17.82 7.77
CA LEU A 65 -2.12 17.76 8.89
C LEU A 65 -0.64 17.69 8.44
N GLY A 66 -0.38 17.67 7.12
CA GLY A 66 0.96 17.52 6.56
C GLY A 66 1.49 16.06 6.61
N GLY A 67 0.60 15.10 6.79
CA GLY A 67 0.94 13.67 6.78
C GLY A 67 1.05 13.11 5.36
N LEU A 68 1.67 11.93 5.27
CA LEU A 68 1.77 11.19 4.02
C LEU A 68 0.46 10.45 3.70
N PRO A 69 0.15 10.24 2.41
CA PRO A 69 -0.99 9.42 2.02
C PRO A 69 -0.80 7.99 2.52
N MET A 70 -1.89 7.40 3.00
CA MET A 70 -1.93 6.05 3.54
C MET A 70 -2.85 5.15 2.69
N ILE A 71 -2.54 3.89 2.70
CA ILE A 71 -3.32 2.81 2.08
C ILE A 71 -3.53 1.68 3.09
N SER A 72 -4.50 0.82 2.81
CA SER A 72 -4.64 -0.43 3.55
C SER A 72 -3.45 -1.35 3.25
N GLU A 73 -2.86 -1.98 4.27
CA GLU A 73 -1.67 -2.81 4.13
C GLU A 73 -1.92 -4.25 4.59
N VAL A 74 -1.55 -5.21 3.74
CA VAL A 74 -1.74 -6.64 4.03
C VAL A 74 -0.85 -7.10 5.20
N ALA A 75 0.42 -6.66 5.22
CA ALA A 75 1.39 -7.15 6.20
C ALA A 75 0.99 -6.81 7.64
N ARG A 76 0.61 -5.57 7.91
CA ARG A 76 0.14 -5.15 9.23
C ARG A 76 -1.20 -5.78 9.60
N SER A 77 -2.12 -5.86 8.66
CA SER A 77 -3.44 -6.45 8.89
C SER A 77 -3.34 -7.95 9.17
N SER A 78 -2.53 -8.69 8.39
CA SER A 78 -2.30 -10.12 8.65
C SER A 78 -1.60 -10.36 9.97
N SER A 79 -0.63 -9.52 10.33
CA SER A 79 0.02 -9.58 11.64
C SER A 79 -1.00 -9.39 12.77
N ASN A 80 -1.92 -8.43 12.66
CA ASN A 80 -2.98 -8.23 13.64
C ASN A 80 -3.89 -9.45 13.77
N VAL A 81 -4.34 -10.00 12.64
CA VAL A 81 -5.21 -11.20 12.64
C VAL A 81 -4.50 -12.40 13.24
N ASN A 82 -3.24 -12.65 12.86
CA ASN A 82 -2.45 -13.76 13.36
C ASN A 82 -2.13 -13.66 14.86
N ASN A 83 -2.08 -12.45 15.39
CA ASN A 83 -1.91 -12.17 16.82
C ASN A 83 -3.25 -12.10 17.60
N GLY A 84 -4.34 -12.54 16.99
CA GLY A 84 -5.63 -12.69 17.66
C GLY A 84 -6.51 -11.44 17.69
N ALA A 85 -6.27 -10.45 16.84
CA ALA A 85 -7.17 -9.32 16.69
C ALA A 85 -8.53 -9.76 16.13
N LYS A 86 -9.60 -9.49 16.89
CA LYS A 86 -10.97 -9.92 16.55
C LYS A 86 -11.87 -8.76 16.13
N THR A 87 -11.48 -7.54 16.43
CA THR A 87 -12.32 -6.36 16.27
C THR A 87 -11.55 -5.18 15.68
N ARG A 88 -12.28 -4.22 15.12
CA ARG A 88 -11.73 -2.96 14.59
C ARG A 88 -11.02 -2.10 15.66
N TRP A 89 -11.25 -2.37 16.94
CA TRP A 89 -10.57 -1.68 18.02
C TRP A 89 -9.04 -1.88 18.00
N ALA A 90 -8.56 -3.01 17.50
CA ALA A 90 -7.13 -3.25 17.33
C ALA A 90 -6.48 -2.17 16.45
N ASN A 91 -7.12 -1.80 15.34
CA ASN A 91 -6.62 -0.75 14.45
C ASN A 91 -6.75 0.65 15.07
N PHE A 92 -7.83 0.91 15.79
CA PHE A 92 -8.01 2.17 16.51
C PHE A 92 -6.92 2.39 17.55
N PHE A 93 -6.67 1.41 18.41
CA PHE A 93 -5.60 1.50 19.42
C PHE A 93 -4.22 1.56 18.79
N HIS A 94 -3.98 0.87 17.69
CA HIS A 94 -2.73 0.99 16.97
C HIS A 94 -2.49 2.43 16.51
N GLY A 95 -3.45 3.07 15.87
CA GLY A 95 -3.34 4.48 15.46
C GLY A 95 -3.21 5.42 16.66
N PHE A 96 -3.97 5.19 17.73
CA PHE A 96 -3.89 5.98 18.95
C PHE A 96 -2.52 5.90 19.61
N PHE A 97 -1.94 4.71 19.73
CA PHE A 97 -0.61 4.55 20.33
C PHE A 97 0.50 5.11 19.44
N ILE A 98 0.38 5.02 18.10
CA ILE A 98 1.32 5.68 17.21
C ILE A 98 1.26 7.20 17.41
N LEU A 99 0.06 7.78 17.44
CA LEU A 99 -0.10 9.22 17.68
C LEU A 99 0.49 9.63 19.02
N LEU A 100 0.17 8.89 20.09
CA LEU A 100 0.72 9.14 21.42
C LEU A 100 2.24 9.06 21.43
N PHE A 101 2.81 8.04 20.76
CA PHE A 101 4.25 7.85 20.69
C PHE A 101 4.94 8.98 19.92
N VAL A 102 4.37 9.41 18.79
CA VAL A 102 4.89 10.53 18.02
C VAL A 102 4.86 11.82 18.84
N LEU A 103 3.79 12.06 19.60
CA LEU A 103 3.67 13.29 20.41
C LEU A 103 4.59 13.31 21.62
N LEU A 104 4.80 12.16 22.27
CA LEU A 104 5.57 12.10 23.53
C LEU A 104 7.03 11.67 23.33
N ALA A 105 7.30 10.89 22.31
CA ALA A 105 8.60 10.26 22.07
C ALA A 105 9.26 10.72 20.76
N ALA A 106 8.84 11.88 20.19
CA ALA A 106 9.46 12.42 18.97
C ALA A 106 11.00 12.49 19.06
N PRO A 107 11.61 12.94 20.16
CA PRO A 107 13.07 12.95 20.28
C PRO A 107 13.72 11.56 20.20
N LEU A 108 13.01 10.52 20.64
CA LEU A 108 13.49 9.14 20.52
C LEU A 108 13.44 8.63 19.07
N LEU A 109 12.44 9.08 18.30
CA LEU A 109 12.33 8.76 16.87
C LEU A 109 13.47 9.38 16.06
N GLU A 110 13.88 10.60 16.41
CA GLU A 110 15.02 11.29 15.78
C GLU A 110 16.37 10.61 16.06
N MET A 111 16.47 9.82 17.12
CA MET A 111 17.65 9.04 17.45
C MET A 111 17.81 7.78 16.60
N ILE A 112 16.77 7.38 15.83
CA ILE A 112 16.84 6.20 14.96
C ILE A 112 17.77 6.50 13.79
N PRO A 113 18.90 5.81 13.64
CA PRO A 113 19.81 6.08 12.53
C PRO A 113 19.18 5.68 11.19
N ASN A 114 19.40 6.48 10.16
CA ASN A 114 18.92 6.20 8.80
C ASN A 114 19.36 4.83 8.29
N ALA A 115 20.52 4.33 8.75
CA ALA A 115 20.99 2.99 8.42
C ALA A 115 20.05 1.88 8.94
N ALA A 116 19.43 2.06 10.12
CA ALA A 116 18.47 1.10 10.66
C ALA A 116 17.18 1.10 9.83
N LEU A 117 16.70 2.28 9.40
CA LEU A 117 15.54 2.39 8.52
C LEU A 117 15.81 1.75 7.16
N ALA A 118 16.99 2.01 6.58
CA ALA A 118 17.40 1.38 5.32
C ALA A 118 17.49 -0.16 5.44
N ALA A 119 18.09 -0.67 6.50
CA ALA A 119 18.18 -2.11 6.75
C ALA A 119 16.79 -2.76 6.88
N MET A 120 15.84 -2.06 7.53
CA MET A 120 14.46 -2.52 7.65
C MET A 120 13.76 -2.57 6.27
N LEU A 121 13.92 -1.53 5.46
CA LEU A 121 13.37 -1.49 4.10
C LEU A 121 13.95 -2.59 3.20
N ILE A 122 15.26 -2.82 3.27
CA ILE A 122 15.93 -3.91 2.53
C ILE A 122 15.37 -5.26 2.98
N SER A 123 15.22 -5.49 4.29
CA SER A 123 14.66 -6.73 4.82
C SER A 123 13.23 -6.99 4.35
N VAL A 124 12.39 -5.94 4.31
CA VAL A 124 11.04 -6.03 3.76
C VAL A 124 11.07 -6.30 2.25
N GLY A 125 11.93 -5.59 1.51
CA GLY A 125 12.12 -5.80 0.08
C GLY A 125 12.50 -7.23 -0.27
N ILE A 126 13.45 -7.83 0.46
CA ILE A 126 13.86 -9.23 0.27
C ILE A 126 12.70 -10.20 0.56
N LYS A 127 11.88 -9.92 1.57
CA LYS A 127 10.70 -10.77 1.87
C LYS A 127 9.64 -10.69 0.77
N LEU A 128 9.40 -9.50 0.22
CA LEU A 128 8.42 -9.29 -0.85
C LEU A 128 8.90 -9.82 -2.20
N ALA A 129 10.20 -9.68 -2.50
CA ALA A 129 10.82 -10.17 -3.73
C ALA A 129 11.34 -11.61 -3.60
N HIS A 130 10.74 -12.42 -2.71
CA HIS A 130 11.22 -13.76 -2.47
C HIS A 130 11.11 -14.65 -3.72
N PRO A 131 12.15 -15.43 -4.09
CA PRO A 131 12.13 -16.30 -5.27
C PRO A 131 10.93 -17.26 -5.34
N LYS A 132 10.36 -17.62 -4.21
CA LYS A 132 9.13 -18.43 -4.14
C LYS A 132 7.94 -17.82 -4.87
N GLU A 133 7.85 -16.49 -4.91
CA GLU A 133 6.77 -15.79 -5.62
C GLU A 133 6.88 -16.01 -7.13
N PHE A 134 8.09 -15.94 -7.69
CA PHE A 134 8.35 -16.25 -9.10
C PHE A 134 8.02 -17.72 -9.44
N ILE A 135 8.43 -18.65 -8.57
CA ILE A 135 8.13 -20.07 -8.73
C ILE A 135 6.62 -20.30 -8.62
N HIS A 136 5.95 -19.63 -7.69
CA HIS A 136 4.50 -19.71 -7.54
C HIS A 136 3.78 -19.22 -8.80
N MET A 137 4.19 -18.06 -9.36
CA MET A 137 3.64 -17.54 -10.62
C MET A 137 3.89 -18.51 -11.78
N LEU A 138 5.05 -19.17 -11.84
CA LEU A 138 5.34 -20.19 -12.86
C LEU A 138 4.41 -21.39 -12.75
N HIS A 139 4.04 -21.83 -11.53
CA HIS A 139 3.10 -22.94 -11.31
C HIS A 139 1.67 -22.59 -11.71
N ILE A 140 1.27 -21.32 -11.60
CA ILE A 140 -0.05 -20.87 -12.06
C ILE A 140 -0.10 -20.88 -13.59
N GLY A 141 0.98 -20.49 -14.27
CA GLY A 141 1.09 -20.51 -15.72
C GLY A 141 2.21 -19.62 -16.25
N LYS A 142 2.78 -20.01 -17.39
CA LYS A 142 3.85 -19.25 -18.04
C LYS A 142 3.41 -17.84 -18.42
N GLU A 143 2.14 -17.69 -18.79
CA GLU A 143 1.54 -16.39 -19.12
C GLU A 143 1.50 -15.46 -17.91
N GLN A 144 1.14 -16.00 -16.75
CA GLN A 144 1.10 -15.23 -15.50
C GLN A 144 2.51 -14.78 -15.07
N LEU A 145 3.51 -15.66 -15.24
CA LEU A 145 4.89 -15.29 -14.99
C LEU A 145 5.35 -14.18 -15.93
N PHE A 146 4.98 -14.24 -17.21
CA PHE A 146 5.34 -13.20 -18.17
C PHE A 146 4.71 -11.85 -17.81
N ILE A 147 3.40 -11.83 -17.52
CA ILE A 147 2.68 -10.62 -17.08
C ILE A 147 3.34 -10.05 -15.81
N PHE A 148 3.59 -10.92 -14.81
CA PHE A 148 4.23 -10.54 -13.56
C PHE A 148 5.61 -9.92 -13.80
N THR A 149 6.46 -10.56 -14.62
CA THR A 149 7.81 -10.08 -14.93
C THR A 149 7.77 -8.72 -15.63
N VAL A 150 6.91 -8.54 -16.65
CA VAL A 150 6.75 -7.26 -17.35
C VAL A 150 6.29 -6.18 -16.37
N THR A 151 5.29 -6.47 -15.53
CA THR A 151 4.81 -5.51 -14.54
C THR A 151 5.91 -5.06 -13.59
N VAL A 152 6.68 -6.03 -13.05
CA VAL A 152 7.79 -5.73 -12.13
C VAL A 152 8.88 -4.90 -12.81
N LEU A 153 9.28 -5.27 -14.03
CA LEU A 153 10.32 -4.54 -14.75
C LEU A 153 9.91 -3.11 -15.09
N VAL A 154 8.69 -2.92 -15.61
CA VAL A 154 8.19 -1.58 -15.93
C VAL A 154 8.03 -0.75 -14.66
N THR A 155 7.55 -1.33 -13.55
CA THR A 155 7.47 -0.62 -12.26
C THR A 155 8.84 -0.20 -11.75
N LEU A 156 9.88 -1.02 -11.97
CA LEU A 156 11.22 -0.75 -11.46
C LEU A 156 11.93 0.38 -12.24
N PHE A 157 11.72 0.44 -13.55
CA PHE A 157 12.42 1.39 -14.42
C PHE A 157 11.65 2.69 -14.67
N GLU A 158 10.35 2.66 -14.57
CA GLU A 158 9.47 3.82 -14.82
C GLU A 158 8.76 4.24 -13.54
N ASP A 159 7.51 3.80 -13.36
CA ASP A 159 6.74 4.00 -12.14
C ASP A 159 5.67 2.91 -11.96
N LEU A 160 5.08 2.86 -10.77
CA LEU A 160 4.09 1.86 -10.40
C LEU A 160 2.82 1.93 -11.29
N LEU A 161 2.40 3.12 -11.70
CA LEU A 161 1.24 3.30 -12.55
C LEU A 161 1.44 2.71 -13.95
N LEU A 162 2.60 3.02 -14.56
CA LEU A 162 2.98 2.46 -15.85
C LEU A 162 3.20 0.95 -15.77
N GLY A 163 3.76 0.44 -14.67
CA GLY A 163 3.90 -0.99 -14.43
C GLY A 163 2.55 -1.71 -14.41
N ILE A 164 1.58 -1.20 -13.66
CA ILE A 164 0.23 -1.77 -13.61
C ILE A 164 -0.45 -1.69 -14.99
N ALA A 165 -0.36 -0.56 -15.66
CA ALA A 165 -0.93 -0.38 -17.00
C ALA A 165 -0.32 -1.36 -18.01
N ALA A 166 1.01 -1.52 -18.02
CA ALA A 166 1.71 -2.47 -18.87
C ALA A 166 1.27 -3.92 -18.59
N GLY A 167 1.18 -4.32 -17.32
CA GLY A 167 0.68 -5.64 -16.93
C GLY A 167 -0.75 -5.90 -17.40
N MET A 168 -1.64 -4.91 -17.26
CA MET A 168 -3.02 -5.02 -17.75
C MET A 168 -3.08 -5.11 -19.28
N LEU A 169 -2.30 -4.31 -20.01
CA LEU A 169 -2.22 -4.36 -21.47
C LEU A 169 -1.72 -5.72 -21.96
N VAL A 170 -0.64 -6.23 -21.38
CA VAL A 170 -0.10 -7.54 -21.72
C VAL A 170 -1.15 -8.62 -21.45
N LYS A 171 -1.84 -8.56 -20.31
CA LYS A 171 -2.92 -9.50 -20.01
C LYS A 171 -4.05 -9.42 -21.03
N MET A 172 -4.45 -8.25 -21.45
CA MET A 172 -5.48 -8.09 -22.49
C MET A 172 -5.03 -8.70 -23.82
N ILE A 173 -3.78 -8.48 -24.23
CA ILE A 173 -3.24 -9.01 -25.50
C ILE A 173 -3.17 -10.55 -25.48
N ILE A 174 -2.83 -11.14 -24.34
CA ILE A 174 -2.71 -12.62 -24.23
C ILE A 174 -4.10 -13.29 -24.19
N HIS A 175 -5.13 -12.60 -23.69
CA HIS A 175 -6.48 -13.16 -23.50
C HIS A 175 -7.48 -12.77 -24.61
N VAL A 176 -7.06 -12.06 -25.64
CA VAL A 176 -7.83 -11.83 -26.87
C VAL A 176 -7.55 -12.93 -27.87
#